data_50e943eb1770641b2b36e0b571a647bb
#
_entry.id   50e943eb1770641b2b36e0b571a647bb
#
_cell.length_a   1.000
_cell.length_b   1.000
_cell.length_c   1.000
_cell.angle_alpha   90.00
_cell.angle_beta   90.00
_cell.angle_gamma   90.00
#
_symmetry.space_group_name_H-M   'P 1'
#
loop_
_entity.id
_entity.type
_entity.pdbx_description
1 polymer ?
#
loop_
_entity_poly.entity_id
_entity_poly.type
_entity_poly.pdbx_seq_one_letter_code
_entity_poly.pdbx_strand_id
1 'polypeptide(L)'
;MTGSGDDMGAVEVVEGFGAAWADHDLDAALAMVTDDCVFDATGPAPDGTRHVGRTAIRQAWAPIFDDASSRFEPEETFAAGDRVVQLWRYSWDGGHVRGVDVMRVSDGKVAEKLSYVKG
;
A
#
# COMPACT_ATOMS: atom_id res chain seq x y z
N MET A 1 6.24 11.83 -24.50
CA MET A 1 4.97 11.14 -24.51
C MET A 1 4.98 9.92 -23.63
N THR A 2 5.85 9.03 -23.89
CA THR A 2 5.89 7.80 -23.14
C THR A 2 6.23 8.01 -21.66
N GLY A 3 7.11 8.95 -21.34
CA GLY A 3 7.44 9.25 -19.96
C GLY A 3 6.25 9.67 -19.12
N SER A 4 5.40 10.55 -19.69
CA SER A 4 4.17 10.95 -19.03
C SER A 4 3.23 9.77 -18.81
N GLY A 5 3.12 8.91 -19.81
CA GLY A 5 2.27 7.74 -19.72
C GLY A 5 2.74 6.79 -18.62
N ASP A 6 4.07 6.63 -18.49
CA ASP A 6 4.62 5.76 -17.45
C ASP A 6 4.32 6.30 -16.05
N ASP A 7 4.50 7.62 -15.85
CA ASP A 7 4.21 8.25 -14.56
C ASP A 7 2.74 8.13 -14.21
N MET A 8 1.85 8.37 -15.18
CA MET A 8 0.41 8.22 -14.98
C MET A 8 0.07 6.77 -14.68
N GLY A 9 0.71 5.83 -15.39
CA GLY A 9 0.49 4.42 -15.16
C GLY A 9 0.83 4.00 -13.75
N ALA A 10 1.94 4.50 -13.20
CA ALA A 10 2.36 4.19 -11.85
C ALA A 10 1.36 4.72 -10.81
N VAL A 11 0.92 5.97 -10.97
CA VAL A 11 -0.09 6.54 -10.08
C VAL A 11 -1.39 5.75 -10.16
N GLU A 12 -1.82 5.39 -11.37
CA GLU A 12 -3.03 4.59 -11.55
C GLU A 12 -2.92 3.22 -10.90
N VAL A 13 -1.76 2.58 -10.97
CA VAL A 13 -1.54 1.30 -10.30
C VAL A 13 -1.71 1.44 -8.80
N VAL A 14 -1.11 2.47 -8.20
CA VAL A 14 -1.21 2.72 -6.77
C VAL A 14 -2.64 3.07 -6.37
N GLU A 15 -3.34 3.84 -7.18
CA GLU A 15 -4.75 4.16 -6.90
C GLU A 15 -5.64 2.92 -6.95
N GLY A 16 -5.43 2.05 -7.93
CA GLY A 16 -6.15 0.78 -7.99
C GLY A 16 -5.82 -0.13 -6.82
N PHE A 17 -4.57 -0.17 -6.42
CA PHE A 17 -4.12 -0.90 -5.25
C PHE A 17 -4.80 -0.37 -3.98
N GLY A 18 -4.86 0.95 -3.82
CA GLY A 18 -5.55 1.58 -2.69
C GLY A 18 -7.05 1.27 -2.69
N ALA A 19 -7.67 1.18 -3.86
CA ALA A 19 -9.08 0.79 -3.97
C ALA A 19 -9.32 -0.63 -3.46
N ALA A 20 -8.40 -1.56 -3.75
CA ALA A 20 -8.49 -2.93 -3.24
C ALA A 20 -8.42 -2.94 -1.71
N TRP A 21 -7.57 -2.11 -1.13
CA TRP A 21 -7.49 -1.94 0.32
C TRP A 21 -8.81 -1.37 0.87
N ALA A 22 -9.34 -0.34 0.24
CA ALA A 22 -10.60 0.27 0.66
C ALA A 22 -11.77 -0.70 0.60
N ASP A 23 -11.74 -1.61 -0.37
CA ASP A 23 -12.78 -2.61 -0.57
C ASP A 23 -12.58 -3.88 0.27
N HIS A 24 -11.52 -3.96 1.06
CA HIS A 24 -11.17 -5.16 1.84
C HIS A 24 -11.01 -6.39 0.94
N ASP A 25 -10.47 -6.19 -0.26
CA ASP A 25 -10.30 -7.27 -1.23
C ASP A 25 -8.83 -7.72 -1.23
N LEU A 26 -8.54 -8.67 -0.35
CA LEU A 26 -7.18 -9.16 -0.16
C LEU A 26 -6.61 -9.78 -1.43
N ASP A 27 -7.41 -10.58 -2.13
CA ASP A 27 -6.94 -11.25 -3.34
C ASP A 27 -6.62 -10.24 -4.44
N ALA A 28 -7.45 -9.21 -4.59
CA ALA A 28 -7.18 -8.16 -5.56
C ALA A 28 -5.91 -7.38 -5.21
N ALA A 29 -5.73 -7.05 -3.93
CA ALA A 29 -4.51 -6.35 -3.49
C ALA A 29 -3.26 -7.19 -3.76
N LEU A 30 -3.32 -8.48 -3.46
CA LEU A 30 -2.18 -9.38 -3.68
C LEU A 30 -1.90 -9.60 -5.16
N ALA A 31 -2.92 -9.57 -6.01
CA ALA A 31 -2.72 -9.68 -7.45
C ALA A 31 -1.98 -8.47 -8.02
N MET A 32 -1.96 -7.36 -7.30
CA MET A 32 -1.34 -6.11 -7.76
C MET A 32 0.08 -5.92 -7.24
N VAL A 33 0.66 -6.90 -6.57
CA VAL A 33 2.05 -6.82 -6.11
C VAL A 33 2.92 -7.80 -6.89
N THR A 34 4.22 -7.49 -6.98
CA THR A 34 5.16 -8.41 -7.62
C THR A 34 5.41 -9.63 -6.73
N ASP A 35 5.93 -10.70 -7.33
CA ASP A 35 6.21 -11.93 -6.58
C ASP A 35 7.18 -11.72 -5.44
N ASP A 36 8.11 -10.79 -5.61
CA ASP A 36 9.15 -10.47 -4.64
C ASP A 36 8.89 -9.13 -3.93
N CYS A 37 7.66 -8.68 -3.90
CA CYS A 37 7.28 -7.41 -3.29
C CYS A 37 7.77 -7.32 -1.85
N VAL A 38 8.21 -6.12 -1.48
CA VAL A 38 8.64 -5.82 -0.11
C VAL A 38 7.58 -4.94 0.54
N PHE A 39 7.07 -5.40 1.67
CA PHE A 39 6.16 -4.62 2.52
C PHE A 39 6.87 -4.32 3.83
N ASP A 40 7.12 -3.03 4.07
CA ASP A 40 7.74 -2.58 5.31
C ASP A 40 6.62 -2.02 6.18
N ALA A 41 6.20 -2.81 7.17
CA ALA A 41 5.03 -2.49 7.98
C ALA A 41 5.37 -1.48 9.08
N THR A 42 4.33 -0.81 9.60
CA THR A 42 4.51 0.21 10.63
C THR A 42 4.72 -0.37 12.02
N GLY A 43 4.29 -1.58 12.27
CA GLY A 43 4.40 -2.20 13.59
C GLY A 43 5.32 -3.40 13.59
N PRO A 44 5.92 -3.72 14.73
CA PRO A 44 5.91 -2.93 15.96
C PRO A 44 6.87 -1.75 15.89
N ALA A 45 6.61 -0.73 16.74
CA ALA A 45 7.51 0.40 16.83
C ALA A 45 8.88 -0.04 17.38
N PRO A 46 9.98 0.63 17.01
CA PRO A 46 10.03 1.85 16.19
C PRO A 46 10.10 1.60 14.68
N ASP A 47 10.58 0.45 14.24
CA ASP A 47 10.94 0.26 12.83
C ASP A 47 9.98 -0.63 12.05
N GLY A 48 9.06 -1.30 12.73
CA GLY A 48 8.14 -2.23 12.08
C GLY A 48 8.81 -3.53 11.67
N THR A 49 8.12 -4.29 10.85
CA THR A 49 8.58 -5.57 10.34
C THR A 49 8.59 -5.53 8.82
N ARG A 50 9.64 -6.07 8.22
CA ARG A 50 9.74 -6.18 6.77
C ARG A 50 9.28 -7.57 6.34
N HIS A 51 8.33 -7.61 5.43
CA HIS A 51 7.80 -8.84 4.84
C HIS A 51 8.19 -8.89 3.37
N VAL A 52 8.73 -10.02 2.92
CA VAL A 52 9.18 -10.17 1.55
C VAL A 52 8.44 -11.33 0.89
N GLY A 53 7.83 -11.06 -0.27
CA GLY A 53 7.12 -12.06 -1.04
C GLY A 53 5.64 -12.14 -0.69
N ARG A 54 4.85 -12.65 -1.63
CA ARG A 54 3.38 -12.68 -1.50
C ARG A 54 2.90 -13.48 -0.31
N THR A 55 3.53 -14.60 0.01
CA THR A 55 3.08 -15.44 1.12
C THR A 55 3.20 -14.70 2.44
N ALA A 56 4.36 -14.09 2.71
CA ALA A 56 4.58 -13.33 3.93
C ALA A 56 3.66 -12.13 3.99
N ILE A 57 3.46 -11.45 2.86
CA ILE A 57 2.61 -10.28 2.79
C ILE A 57 1.15 -10.66 3.03
N ARG A 58 0.68 -11.77 2.45
CA ARG A 58 -0.67 -12.26 2.72
C ARG A 58 -0.89 -12.48 4.20
N GLN A 59 0.06 -13.11 4.86
CA GLN A 59 -0.04 -13.37 6.29
C GLN A 59 -0.12 -12.09 7.10
N ALA A 60 0.64 -11.06 6.69
CA ALA A 60 0.62 -9.77 7.36
C ALA A 60 -0.68 -9.00 7.13
N TRP A 61 -1.24 -9.08 5.93
CA TRP A 61 -2.41 -8.29 5.56
C TRP A 61 -3.74 -8.95 5.93
N ALA A 62 -3.80 -10.29 6.00
CA ALA A 62 -5.07 -10.98 6.24
C ALA A 62 -5.82 -10.47 7.47
N PRO A 63 -5.20 -10.30 8.64
CA PRO A 63 -5.93 -9.79 9.80
C PRO A 63 -6.46 -8.37 9.59
N ILE A 64 -5.72 -7.55 8.85
CA ILE A 64 -6.13 -6.17 8.57
C ILE A 64 -7.37 -6.17 7.66
N PHE A 65 -7.34 -6.98 6.60
CA PHE A 65 -8.44 -7.05 5.65
C PHE A 65 -9.68 -7.71 6.26
N ASP A 66 -9.49 -8.57 7.27
CA ASP A 66 -10.61 -9.23 7.95
C ASP A 66 -11.33 -8.32 8.95
N ASP A 67 -10.73 -7.20 9.33
CA ASP A 67 -11.35 -6.26 10.25
C ASP A 67 -12.39 -5.42 9.50
N ALA A 68 -13.65 -5.83 9.60
CA ALA A 68 -14.75 -5.18 8.90
C ALA A 68 -14.98 -3.73 9.36
N SER A 69 -14.50 -3.37 10.56
CA SER A 69 -14.65 -2.00 11.06
C SER A 69 -13.62 -1.06 10.45
N SER A 70 -12.56 -1.59 9.86
CA SER A 70 -11.47 -0.74 9.36
C SER A 70 -11.83 -0.08 8.03
N ARG A 71 -11.28 1.12 7.85
CA ARG A 71 -11.44 1.90 6.62
C ARG A 71 -10.10 2.46 6.20
N PHE A 72 -9.74 2.22 4.95
CA PHE A 72 -8.58 2.82 4.32
C PHE A 72 -9.05 3.92 3.39
N GLU A 73 -8.60 5.14 3.64
CA GLU A 73 -9.02 6.31 2.87
C GLU A 73 -7.80 7.02 2.32
N PRO A 74 -7.49 6.83 1.02
CA PRO A 74 -6.42 7.61 0.39
C PRO A 74 -6.78 9.09 0.38
N GLU A 75 -5.81 9.93 0.67
CA GLU A 75 -6.01 11.38 0.70
C GLU A 75 -5.35 12.07 -0.49
N GLU A 76 -4.15 11.65 -0.83
CA GLU A 76 -3.40 12.26 -1.93
C GLU A 76 -2.42 11.26 -2.50
N THR A 77 -2.32 11.18 -3.82
CA THR A 77 -1.40 10.26 -4.50
C THR A 77 -0.65 11.03 -5.58
N PHE A 78 0.67 10.93 -5.58
CA PHE A 78 1.49 11.61 -6.58
C PHE A 78 2.79 10.86 -6.82
N ALA A 79 3.36 11.06 -8.01
CA ALA A 79 4.64 10.46 -8.38
C ALA A 79 5.79 11.37 -7.96
N ALA A 80 6.90 10.76 -7.56
CA ALA A 80 8.12 11.44 -7.19
C ALA A 80 9.30 10.61 -7.69
N GLY A 81 9.78 10.91 -8.88
CA GLY A 81 10.81 10.10 -9.54
C GLY A 81 10.29 8.71 -9.83
N ASP A 82 11.01 7.68 -9.38
CA ASP A 82 10.60 6.30 -9.53
C ASP A 82 9.70 5.81 -8.40
N ARG A 83 9.24 6.71 -7.55
CA ARG A 83 8.39 6.41 -6.42
C ARG A 83 6.99 7.01 -6.61
N VAL A 84 6.01 6.39 -5.98
CA VAL A 84 4.68 6.95 -5.85
C VAL A 84 4.39 7.08 -4.36
N VAL A 85 3.95 8.26 -3.98
CA VAL A 85 3.65 8.61 -2.58
C VAL A 85 2.14 8.68 -2.43
N GLN A 86 1.61 8.01 -1.44
CA GLN A 86 0.18 8.05 -1.14
C GLN A 86 -0.02 8.37 0.34
N LEU A 87 -0.64 9.51 0.61
CA LEU A 87 -1.05 9.89 1.95
C LEU A 87 -2.41 9.26 2.20
N TRP A 88 -2.62 8.76 3.45
CA TRP A 88 -3.85 8.05 3.75
C TRP A 88 -4.23 8.19 5.21
N ARG A 89 -5.50 7.92 5.47
CA ARG A 89 -6.06 7.76 6.80
C ARG A 89 -6.56 6.33 6.93
N TYR A 90 -6.23 5.69 8.01
CA TYR A 90 -6.70 4.36 8.33
C TYR A 90 -7.42 4.41 9.67
N SER A 91 -8.68 4.02 9.69
CA SER A 91 -9.50 4.06 10.89
C SER A 91 -10.11 2.70 11.16
N TRP A 92 -10.43 2.47 12.41
CA TRP A 92 -11.07 1.24 12.88
C TRP A 92 -11.96 1.60 14.05
N ASP A 93 -12.68 0.60 14.56
CA ASP A 93 -13.54 0.81 15.72
C ASP A 93 -12.67 1.16 16.92
N GLY A 94 -12.73 2.40 17.35
CA GLY A 94 -11.98 2.89 18.50
C GLY A 94 -10.82 3.83 18.18
N GLY A 95 -10.47 4.07 16.91
CA GLY A 95 -9.38 4.99 16.63
C GLY A 95 -9.03 5.15 15.17
N HIS A 96 -7.98 5.93 14.94
CA HIS A 96 -7.44 6.08 13.59
C HIS A 96 -5.98 6.49 13.64
N VAL A 97 -5.29 6.26 12.53
CA VAL A 97 -3.95 6.80 12.28
C VAL A 97 -3.94 7.44 10.91
N ARG A 98 -3.01 8.35 10.71
CA ARG A 98 -2.71 8.90 9.41
C ARG A 98 -1.28 8.55 9.05
N GLY A 99 -1.05 8.31 7.79
CA GLY A 99 0.27 7.90 7.37
C GLY A 99 0.54 8.16 5.91
N VAL A 100 1.65 7.62 5.48
CA VAL A 100 2.10 7.74 4.10
C VAL A 100 2.76 6.44 3.69
N ASP A 101 2.47 6.02 2.47
CA ASP A 101 3.19 4.92 1.84
C ASP A 101 4.09 5.49 0.77
N VAL A 102 5.33 5.03 0.75
CA VAL A 102 6.26 5.31 -0.33
C VAL A 102 6.37 4.01 -1.11
N MET A 103 5.92 4.01 -2.36
CA MET A 103 5.83 2.80 -3.15
C MET A 103 6.68 2.88 -4.40
N ARG A 104 7.06 1.72 -4.90
CA ARG A 104 7.71 1.61 -6.21
C ARG A 104 6.90 0.65 -7.06
N VAL A 105 6.65 1.04 -8.30
CA VAL A 105 5.88 0.25 -9.25
C VAL A 105 6.85 -0.32 -10.28
N SER A 106 6.69 -1.61 -10.58
CA SER A 106 7.49 -2.30 -11.57
C SER A 106 6.55 -3.21 -12.38
N ASP A 107 6.59 -3.07 -13.69
CA ASP A 107 5.78 -3.88 -14.61
C ASP A 107 4.29 -3.84 -14.28
N GLY A 108 3.79 -2.67 -13.91
CA GLY A 108 2.37 -2.50 -13.62
C GLY A 108 1.92 -3.02 -12.27
N LYS A 109 2.87 -3.37 -11.39
CA LYS A 109 2.57 -3.90 -10.06
C LYS A 109 3.39 -3.20 -9.00
N VAL A 110 2.91 -3.25 -7.76
CA VAL A 110 3.62 -2.68 -6.63
C VAL A 110 4.78 -3.61 -6.24
N ALA A 111 6.00 -3.10 -6.31
CA ALA A 111 7.20 -3.86 -5.96
C ALA A 111 7.72 -3.56 -4.56
N GLU A 112 7.41 -2.37 -4.05
CA GLU A 112 7.73 -1.97 -2.67
C GLU A 112 6.60 -1.15 -2.09
N LYS A 113 6.29 -1.41 -0.84
CA LYS A 113 5.31 -0.63 -0.07
C LYS A 113 5.96 -0.34 1.27
N LEU A 114 6.48 0.87 1.42
CA LEU A 114 7.14 1.31 2.64
C LEU A 114 6.16 2.21 3.39
N SER A 115 5.71 1.76 4.55
CA SER A 115 4.62 2.41 5.28
C SER A 115 5.13 3.15 6.50
N TYR A 116 4.66 4.37 6.69
CA TYR A 116 5.01 5.23 7.82
C TYR A 116 3.74 5.81 8.42
N VAL A 117 3.70 5.97 9.73
CA VAL A 117 2.56 6.58 10.41
C VAL A 117 3.02 7.77 11.24
N LYS A 118 2.11 8.71 11.42
CA LYS A 118 2.33 9.79 12.38
C LYS A 118 2.33 9.17 13.78
N GLY A 119 3.35 9.44 14.52
CA GLY A 119 3.51 8.83 15.81
C GLY A 119 3.28 9.72 16.98
#